data_a48b826ba2e798c39a737fc28f8f1db1
#
_entry.id   a48b826ba2e798c39a737fc28f8f1db1
#
_cell.length_a   1.000
_cell.length_b   1.000
_cell.length_c   1.000
_cell.angle_alpha   90.00
_cell.angle_beta   90.00
_cell.angle_gamma   90.00
#
_symmetry.space_group_name_H-M   'P 1'
#
loop_
_entity.id
_entity.type
_entity.pdbx_description
1 polymer ?
#
loop_
_entity_poly.entity_id
_entity_poly.type
_entity_poly.pdbx_seq_one_letter_code
_entity_poly.pdbx_strand_id
1 'polypeptide(L)'
;VTDEEAYKFVNRLASMGHESPIEHVSFTFAVEGVSRSLTHQLVRHRIASYSQQSQRYVKIAQFEYVVPPAIANDVIASKLYIQAMEEAQEAYNNIYDRLLVKKAIELGIYSKYTAYINEKLFDKFRATKIIETYNCGENPEVIKNESELMTLDEFWREYDKELPRNERMYSKTQKTIIEDVRYIYPNACETKICITMNARTLLNFFHHRCCDRAQWEIRELANEMCRLVKEVAPAIFSKAGPNCVCGPCPEGVMSCGKVKEMREKFLI
;
A
#
# COMPACT_ATOMS: atom_id res chain seq x y z
N VAL A 1 11.97 14.80 40.41
CA VAL A 1 11.45 15.69 39.37
C VAL A 1 10.01 15.27 39.13
N THR A 2 9.06 16.20 39.32
CA THR A 2 7.65 15.95 39.01
C THR A 2 7.40 16.06 37.51
N ASP A 3 6.28 15.49 37.02
CA ASP A 3 5.91 15.59 35.59
C ASP A 3 5.74 17.05 35.15
N GLU A 4 5.25 17.92 36.04
CA GLU A 4 5.10 19.34 35.75
C GLU A 4 6.48 20.06 35.61
N GLU A 5 7.45 19.73 36.46
CA GLU A 5 8.81 20.26 36.35
C GLU A 5 9.50 19.77 35.06
N ALA A 6 9.33 18.48 34.75
CA ALA A 6 9.84 17.90 33.51
C ALA A 6 9.23 18.57 32.29
N TYR A 7 7.91 18.78 32.27
CA TYR A 7 7.20 19.48 31.20
C TYR A 7 7.74 20.91 31.01
N LYS A 8 7.84 21.69 32.08
CA LYS A 8 8.35 23.06 32.04
C LYS A 8 9.80 23.11 31.49
N PHE A 9 10.64 22.17 31.91
CA PHE A 9 12.03 22.09 31.49
C PHE A 9 12.14 21.76 30.00
N VAL A 10 11.44 20.71 29.52
CA VAL A 10 11.45 20.30 28.12
C VAL A 10 10.86 21.38 27.21
N ASN A 11 9.74 21.98 27.60
CA ASN A 11 9.13 23.06 26.84
C ASN A 11 10.04 24.30 26.73
N ARG A 12 10.77 24.61 27.80
CA ARG A 12 11.79 25.68 27.78
C ARG A 12 12.92 25.39 26.80
N LEU A 13 13.47 24.17 26.82
CA LEU A 13 14.53 23.75 25.88
C LEU A 13 14.05 23.83 24.43
N ALA A 14 12.86 23.29 24.14
CA ALA A 14 12.26 23.32 22.81
C ALA A 14 12.01 24.76 22.33
N SER A 15 11.53 25.66 23.22
CA SER A 15 11.25 27.07 22.90
C SER A 15 12.50 27.91 22.67
N MET A 16 13.64 27.52 23.25
CA MET A 16 14.94 28.14 23.06
C MET A 16 15.67 27.65 21.79
N GLY A 17 15.11 26.69 21.07
CA GLY A 17 15.74 26.10 19.88
C GLY A 17 16.87 25.11 20.19
N HIS A 18 16.93 24.58 21.41
CA HIS A 18 17.86 23.49 21.76
C HIS A 18 17.35 22.17 21.19
N GLU A 19 17.71 21.84 19.95
CA GLU A 19 17.17 20.68 19.23
C GLU A 19 17.89 19.36 19.57
N SER A 20 19.15 19.41 20.04
CA SER A 20 19.92 18.18 20.31
C SER A 20 19.28 17.28 21.39
N PRO A 21 18.71 17.78 22.51
CA PRO A 21 18.07 16.92 23.47
C PRO A 21 16.83 16.17 22.95
N ILE A 22 16.11 16.77 22.01
CA ILE A 22 14.88 16.15 21.44
C ILE A 22 15.17 15.14 20.34
N GLU A 23 16.41 15.02 19.86
CA GLU A 23 16.83 13.97 18.93
C GLU A 23 16.74 12.56 19.56
N HIS A 24 16.82 12.46 20.87
CA HIS A 24 16.71 11.18 21.60
C HIS A 24 15.29 10.67 21.73
N VAL A 25 14.29 11.49 21.44
CA VAL A 25 12.86 11.10 21.46
C VAL A 25 12.43 10.69 20.06
N SER A 26 11.96 9.45 19.91
CA SER A 26 11.54 8.89 18.60
C SER A 26 10.09 8.44 18.64
N PHE A 27 9.43 8.58 17.50
CA PHE A 27 8.04 8.18 17.28
C PHE A 27 7.96 7.25 16.06
N THR A 28 7.15 6.20 16.20
CA THR A 28 6.89 5.26 15.12
C THR A 28 5.41 5.32 14.75
N PHE A 29 5.14 5.44 13.45
CA PHE A 29 3.79 5.49 12.88
C PHE A 29 3.60 4.31 11.94
N ALA A 30 2.48 3.63 12.05
CA ALA A 30 1.96 2.72 11.04
C ALA A 30 0.97 3.50 10.17
N VAL A 31 1.25 3.60 8.87
CA VAL A 31 0.47 4.38 7.91
C VAL A 31 -0.08 3.43 6.86
N GLU A 32 -1.37 3.52 6.59
CA GLU A 32 -2.08 2.79 5.55
C GLU A 32 -3.07 3.71 4.83
N GLY A 33 -3.65 3.25 3.72
CA GLY A 33 -4.57 4.06 2.93
C GLY A 33 -3.88 5.19 2.15
N VAL A 34 -2.57 5.08 1.90
CA VAL A 34 -1.79 6.10 1.19
C VAL A 34 -1.23 5.59 -0.13
N SER A 35 -1.11 6.49 -1.10
CA SER A 35 -0.62 6.15 -2.43
C SER A 35 0.90 5.95 -2.50
N ARG A 36 1.37 5.27 -3.54
CA ARG A 36 2.79 5.25 -3.90
C ARG A 36 3.30 6.65 -4.24
N SER A 37 2.47 7.51 -4.83
CA SER A 37 2.81 8.93 -5.08
C SER A 37 3.22 9.65 -3.80
N LEU A 38 2.48 9.45 -2.71
CA LEU A 38 2.82 10.01 -1.40
C LEU A 38 4.15 9.47 -0.90
N THR A 39 4.32 8.14 -0.93
CA THR A 39 5.53 7.51 -0.35
C THR A 39 6.80 7.89 -1.09
N HIS A 40 6.75 8.16 -2.40
CA HIS A 40 7.89 8.70 -3.16
C HIS A 40 8.35 10.08 -2.67
N GLN A 41 7.45 10.90 -2.11
CA GLN A 41 7.78 12.16 -1.48
C GLN A 41 8.26 11.97 -0.04
N LEU A 42 7.60 11.05 0.70
CA LEU A 42 7.85 10.79 2.11
C LEU A 42 9.27 10.26 2.37
N VAL A 43 9.73 9.30 1.58
CA VAL A 43 11.06 8.68 1.75
C VAL A 43 12.22 9.62 1.41
N ARG A 44 11.95 10.82 0.90
CA ARG A 44 12.97 11.86 0.69
C ARG A 44 13.31 12.61 1.98
N HIS A 45 12.47 12.53 3.01
CA HIS A 45 12.81 13.02 4.35
C HIS A 45 13.81 12.06 4.98
N ARG A 46 15.06 12.49 5.07
CA ARG A 46 16.16 11.68 5.61
C ARG A 46 16.25 11.81 7.13
N ILE A 47 17.09 10.97 7.75
CA ILE A 47 17.18 10.77 9.21
C ILE A 47 15.85 10.16 9.71
N ALA A 48 15.35 9.17 8.96
CA ALA A 48 14.17 8.39 9.27
C ALA A 48 14.38 6.94 8.87
N SER A 49 13.69 6.03 9.55
CA SER A 49 13.63 4.63 9.17
C SER A 49 12.28 4.34 8.53
N TYR A 50 12.30 3.63 7.41
CA TYR A 50 11.11 3.27 6.63
C TYR A 50 11.05 1.76 6.41
N SER A 51 9.89 1.18 6.68
CA SER A 51 9.57 -0.19 6.30
C SER A 51 8.26 -0.19 5.52
N GLN A 52 8.35 -0.36 4.20
CA GLN A 52 7.21 -0.27 3.30
C GLN A 52 6.82 -1.65 2.78
N GLN A 53 5.51 -1.89 2.64
CA GLN A 53 4.99 -3.11 2.05
C GLN A 53 5.58 -3.35 0.67
N SER A 54 6.17 -4.53 0.50
CA SER A 54 6.80 -4.91 -0.76
C SER A 54 5.77 -5.41 -1.77
N GLN A 55 5.79 -4.86 -2.98
CA GLN A 55 5.03 -5.36 -4.12
C GLN A 55 5.73 -6.53 -4.84
N ARG A 56 6.84 -7.05 -4.30
CA ARG A 56 7.61 -8.14 -4.93
C ARG A 56 7.19 -9.52 -4.48
N TYR A 57 6.50 -9.64 -3.34
CA TYR A 57 6.22 -10.91 -2.69
C TYR A 57 4.75 -11.26 -2.61
N VAL A 58 3.86 -10.34 -2.93
CA VAL A 58 2.42 -10.53 -2.83
C VAL A 58 1.80 -10.32 -4.20
N LYS A 59 1.16 -11.38 -4.74
CA LYS A 59 0.25 -11.24 -5.88
C LYS A 59 -0.97 -10.48 -5.36
N ILE A 60 -1.21 -9.30 -5.90
CA ILE A 60 -2.38 -8.50 -5.57
C ILE A 60 -3.45 -8.87 -6.60
N ALA A 61 -4.43 -9.65 -6.18
CA ALA A 61 -5.54 -10.07 -7.05
C ALA A 61 -6.36 -8.86 -7.52
N GLN A 62 -6.54 -7.88 -6.62
CA GLN A 62 -7.14 -6.57 -6.88
C GLN A 62 -6.33 -5.54 -6.08
N PHE A 63 -5.77 -4.54 -6.74
CA PHE A 63 -5.12 -3.46 -6.01
C PHE A 63 -6.13 -2.38 -5.62
N GLU A 64 -6.00 -1.89 -4.40
CA GLU A 64 -6.68 -0.69 -3.95
C GLU A 64 -5.91 0.54 -4.41
N TYR A 65 -6.61 1.67 -4.58
CA TYR A 65 -6.00 2.90 -5.07
C TYR A 65 -6.63 4.14 -4.45
N VAL A 66 -5.82 5.16 -4.30
CA VAL A 66 -6.23 6.45 -3.76
C VAL A 66 -6.77 7.33 -4.89
N VAL A 67 -7.97 7.87 -4.69
CA VAL A 67 -8.59 8.81 -5.64
C VAL A 67 -8.33 10.24 -5.16
N PRO A 68 -7.60 11.07 -5.92
CA PRO A 68 -7.38 12.48 -5.55
C PRO A 68 -8.69 13.26 -5.42
N PRO A 69 -8.84 14.17 -4.43
CA PRO A 69 -10.08 14.90 -4.19
C PRO A 69 -10.58 15.70 -5.41
N ALA A 70 -9.68 16.28 -6.20
CA ALA A 70 -10.04 16.99 -7.42
C ALA A 70 -10.68 16.07 -8.47
N ILE A 71 -10.25 14.82 -8.54
CA ILE A 71 -10.83 13.79 -9.43
C ILE A 71 -12.16 13.30 -8.86
N ALA A 72 -12.21 13.00 -7.56
CA ALA A 72 -13.42 12.52 -6.90
C ALA A 72 -14.60 13.51 -7.00
N ASN A 73 -14.32 14.81 -7.03
CA ASN A 73 -15.32 15.87 -7.13
C ASN A 73 -15.78 16.17 -8.58
N ASP A 74 -15.19 15.55 -9.58
CA ASP A 74 -15.57 15.67 -10.98
C ASP A 74 -16.07 14.33 -11.52
N VAL A 75 -17.34 14.27 -11.91
CA VAL A 75 -17.98 13.01 -12.34
C VAL A 75 -17.33 12.41 -13.58
N ILE A 76 -16.86 13.24 -14.51
CA ILE A 76 -16.23 12.76 -15.76
C ILE A 76 -14.81 12.29 -15.47
N ALA A 77 -14.04 13.10 -14.76
CA ALA A 77 -12.67 12.73 -14.36
C ALA A 77 -12.66 11.45 -13.50
N SER A 78 -13.63 11.31 -12.58
CA SER A 78 -13.78 10.12 -11.74
C SER A 78 -14.01 8.86 -12.57
N LYS A 79 -14.91 8.90 -13.55
CA LYS A 79 -15.17 7.76 -14.44
C LYS A 79 -13.93 7.36 -15.24
N LEU A 80 -13.26 8.34 -15.85
CA LEU A 80 -12.02 8.08 -16.62
C LEU A 80 -10.90 7.50 -15.73
N TYR A 81 -10.82 7.99 -14.50
CA TYR A 81 -9.81 7.52 -13.54
C TYR A 81 -10.06 6.08 -13.13
N ILE A 82 -11.31 5.73 -12.77
CA ILE A 82 -11.70 4.35 -12.39
C ILE A 82 -11.43 3.40 -13.56
N GLN A 83 -11.86 3.78 -14.78
CA GLN A 83 -11.60 2.97 -15.97
C GLN A 83 -10.09 2.71 -16.17
N ALA A 84 -9.24 3.72 -16.02
CA ALA A 84 -7.79 3.54 -16.14
C ALA A 84 -7.21 2.61 -15.06
N MET A 85 -7.76 2.60 -13.84
CA MET A 85 -7.36 1.67 -12.78
C MET A 85 -7.78 0.24 -13.08
N GLU A 86 -9.00 0.04 -13.61
CA GLU A 86 -9.51 -1.26 -14.04
C GLU A 86 -8.70 -1.83 -15.21
N GLU A 87 -8.39 -1.02 -16.22
CA GLU A 87 -7.54 -1.40 -17.35
C GLU A 87 -6.12 -1.79 -16.89
N ALA A 88 -5.56 -1.06 -15.91
CA ALA A 88 -4.25 -1.40 -15.35
C ALA A 88 -4.28 -2.74 -14.59
N GLN A 89 -5.36 -3.02 -13.84
CA GLN A 89 -5.55 -4.30 -13.15
C GLN A 89 -5.68 -5.46 -14.15
N GLU A 90 -6.48 -5.27 -15.20
CA GLU A 90 -6.65 -6.27 -16.26
C GLU A 90 -5.32 -6.56 -16.97
N ALA A 91 -4.57 -5.51 -17.34
CA ALA A 91 -3.25 -5.65 -17.96
C ALA A 91 -2.28 -6.42 -17.04
N TYR A 92 -2.28 -6.12 -15.73
CA TYR A 92 -1.48 -6.87 -14.75
C TYR A 92 -1.82 -8.36 -14.76
N ASN A 93 -3.11 -8.71 -14.67
CA ASN A 93 -3.55 -10.09 -14.63
C ASN A 93 -3.19 -10.83 -15.93
N ASN A 94 -3.47 -10.23 -17.08
CA ASN A 94 -3.20 -10.82 -18.39
C ASN A 94 -1.69 -11.10 -18.63
N ILE A 95 -0.84 -10.15 -18.23
CA ILE A 95 0.62 -10.33 -18.35
C ILE A 95 1.11 -11.40 -17.36
N TYR A 96 0.62 -11.38 -16.12
CA TYR A 96 0.94 -12.38 -15.11
C TYR A 96 0.62 -13.80 -15.63
N ASP A 97 -0.60 -14.01 -16.07
CA ASP A 97 -1.06 -15.32 -16.54
C ASP A 97 -0.27 -15.78 -17.78
N ARG A 98 0.03 -14.86 -18.70
CA ARG A 98 0.86 -15.17 -19.88
C ARG A 98 2.26 -15.62 -19.49
N LEU A 99 2.90 -14.94 -18.54
CA LEU A 99 4.24 -15.29 -18.06
C LEU A 99 4.22 -16.60 -17.26
N LEU A 100 3.16 -16.84 -16.48
CA LEU A 100 2.97 -18.10 -15.74
C LEU A 100 2.87 -19.30 -16.69
N VAL A 101 2.03 -19.20 -17.73
CA VAL A 101 1.91 -20.23 -18.77
C VAL A 101 3.25 -20.49 -19.43
N LYS A 102 3.97 -19.44 -19.83
CA LYS A 102 5.29 -19.56 -20.45
C LYS A 102 6.26 -20.33 -19.55
N LYS A 103 6.33 -19.96 -18.27
CA LYS A 103 7.20 -20.64 -17.31
C LYS A 103 6.77 -22.07 -17.00
N ALA A 104 5.47 -22.34 -16.95
CA ALA A 104 4.95 -23.68 -16.77
C ALA A 104 5.31 -24.60 -17.95
N ILE A 105 5.30 -24.08 -19.18
CA ILE A 105 5.75 -24.82 -20.37
C ILE A 105 7.25 -25.11 -20.27
N GLU A 106 8.08 -24.09 -20.01
CA GLU A 106 9.54 -24.22 -19.89
C GLU A 106 9.96 -25.26 -18.83
N LEU A 107 9.20 -25.39 -17.75
CA LEU A 107 9.47 -26.31 -16.64
C LEU A 107 8.71 -27.63 -16.72
N GLY A 108 7.96 -27.91 -17.79
CA GLY A 108 7.18 -29.14 -17.96
C GLY A 108 5.95 -29.27 -17.04
N ILE A 109 5.58 -28.23 -16.34
CA ILE A 109 4.39 -28.20 -15.45
C ILE A 109 3.12 -28.14 -16.27
N TYR A 110 3.12 -27.44 -17.40
CA TYR A 110 1.94 -27.25 -18.23
C TYR A 110 1.40 -28.58 -18.78
N SER A 111 2.27 -29.54 -19.14
CA SER A 111 1.85 -30.86 -19.57
C SER A 111 1.16 -31.67 -18.45
N LYS A 112 1.61 -31.51 -17.21
CA LYS A 112 0.99 -32.12 -16.03
C LYS A 112 -0.37 -31.49 -15.73
N TYR A 113 -0.47 -30.17 -15.85
CA TYR A 113 -1.73 -29.44 -15.73
C TYR A 113 -2.75 -29.89 -16.80
N THR A 114 -2.32 -30.04 -18.05
CA THR A 114 -3.19 -30.52 -19.12
C THR A 114 -3.67 -31.96 -18.85
N ALA A 115 -2.81 -32.83 -18.31
CA ALA A 115 -3.21 -34.18 -17.92
C ALA A 115 -4.25 -34.14 -16.79
N TYR A 116 -4.05 -33.31 -15.77
CA TYR A 116 -5.02 -33.09 -14.69
C TYR A 116 -6.39 -32.63 -15.22
N ILE A 117 -6.41 -31.63 -16.11
CA ILE A 117 -7.66 -31.13 -16.70
C ILE A 117 -8.35 -32.25 -17.51
N ASN A 118 -7.62 -32.98 -18.31
CA ASN A 118 -8.20 -34.08 -19.12
C ASN A 118 -8.78 -35.19 -18.24
N GLU A 119 -8.12 -35.56 -17.16
CA GLU A 119 -8.61 -36.53 -16.19
C GLU A 119 -9.93 -36.07 -15.56
N LYS A 120 -9.98 -34.83 -15.05
CA LYS A 120 -11.19 -34.26 -14.46
C LYS A 120 -12.35 -34.13 -15.44
N LEU A 121 -12.08 -33.72 -16.68
CA LEU A 121 -13.09 -33.65 -17.73
C LEU A 121 -13.59 -35.05 -18.13
N PHE A 122 -12.70 -36.04 -18.18
CA PHE A 122 -13.05 -37.42 -18.49
C PHE A 122 -13.93 -38.04 -17.39
N ASP A 123 -13.59 -37.80 -16.11
CA ASP A 123 -14.39 -38.26 -14.97
C ASP A 123 -15.78 -37.63 -14.99
N LYS A 124 -15.85 -36.33 -15.28
CA LYS A 124 -17.14 -35.61 -15.43
C LYS A 124 -17.98 -36.19 -16.55
N PHE A 125 -17.39 -36.41 -17.71
CA PHE A 125 -18.05 -37.02 -18.88
C PHE A 125 -18.56 -38.44 -18.56
N ARG A 126 -17.73 -39.23 -17.87
CA ARG A 126 -18.09 -40.61 -17.47
C ARG A 126 -19.24 -40.62 -16.47
N ALA A 127 -19.26 -39.72 -15.49
CA ALA A 127 -20.36 -39.56 -14.54
C ALA A 127 -21.67 -39.16 -15.25
N THR A 128 -21.63 -38.20 -16.16
CA THR A 128 -22.77 -37.75 -16.96
C THR A 128 -23.35 -38.92 -17.78
N LYS A 129 -22.48 -39.69 -18.44
CA LYS A 129 -22.90 -40.84 -19.25
C LYS A 129 -23.49 -41.98 -18.44
N ILE A 130 -23.01 -42.20 -17.22
CA ILE A 130 -23.60 -43.18 -16.28
C ILE A 130 -25.00 -42.74 -15.87
N ILE A 131 -25.20 -41.45 -15.56
CA ILE A 131 -26.52 -40.91 -15.19
C ILE A 131 -27.49 -41.06 -16.36
N GLU A 132 -27.10 -40.72 -17.58
CA GLU A 132 -27.95 -40.89 -18.78
C GLU A 132 -28.29 -42.37 -19.07
N THR A 133 -27.33 -43.27 -18.86
CA THR A 133 -27.50 -44.70 -19.17
C THR A 133 -28.38 -45.43 -18.15
N TYR A 134 -28.30 -45.06 -16.87
CA TYR A 134 -28.99 -45.77 -15.77
C TYR A 134 -30.25 -45.05 -15.28
N ASN A 135 -30.65 -43.93 -15.88
CA ASN A 135 -31.84 -43.15 -15.54
C ASN A 135 -32.02 -42.95 -14.02
N CYS A 136 -30.90 -42.81 -13.31
CA CYS A 136 -30.89 -42.51 -11.90
C CYS A 136 -31.37 -41.06 -11.75
N GLY A 137 -32.59 -40.89 -11.21
CA GLY A 137 -33.31 -39.65 -11.13
C GLY A 137 -32.44 -38.49 -10.70
N GLU A 138 -32.79 -37.33 -11.21
CA GLU A 138 -32.07 -36.04 -11.09
C GLU A 138 -31.39 -35.85 -9.74
N ASN A 139 -30.05 -35.98 -9.71
CA ASN A 139 -29.25 -35.40 -8.68
C ASN A 139 -28.62 -34.13 -9.27
N PRO A 140 -29.22 -32.93 -9.02
CA PRO A 140 -28.80 -31.70 -9.65
C PRO A 140 -27.40 -31.20 -9.19
N GLU A 141 -26.77 -31.87 -8.22
CA GLU A 141 -25.46 -31.49 -7.68
C GLU A 141 -24.28 -31.92 -8.55
N VAL A 142 -24.45 -32.89 -9.45
CA VAL A 142 -23.34 -33.37 -10.32
C VAL A 142 -23.08 -32.46 -11.54
N ILE A 143 -23.98 -31.57 -11.89
CA ILE A 143 -23.92 -30.72 -13.10
C ILE A 143 -23.53 -29.27 -12.80
N LYS A 144 -23.38 -28.88 -11.55
CA LYS A 144 -22.99 -27.52 -11.19
C LYS A 144 -21.51 -27.47 -10.87
N ASN A 145 -20.70 -26.97 -11.78
CA ASN A 145 -19.58 -26.08 -11.59
C ASN A 145 -18.40 -26.39 -12.51
N GLU A 146 -18.26 -25.61 -13.58
CA GLU A 146 -16.96 -25.32 -14.20
C GLU A 146 -15.98 -24.67 -13.21
N SER A 147 -16.48 -24.23 -12.04
CA SER A 147 -15.74 -23.64 -10.94
C SER A 147 -14.90 -24.63 -10.10
N GLU A 148 -14.96 -25.93 -10.36
CA GLU A 148 -14.18 -26.93 -9.61
C GLU A 148 -12.80 -27.25 -10.21
N LEU A 149 -12.51 -26.76 -11.42
CA LEU A 149 -11.20 -26.96 -12.01
C LEU A 149 -10.22 -25.93 -11.46
N MET A 150 -9.12 -26.39 -10.89
CA MET A 150 -8.05 -25.49 -10.47
C MET A 150 -7.51 -24.71 -11.67
N THR A 151 -7.22 -23.44 -11.45
CA THR A 151 -6.42 -22.64 -12.37
C THR A 151 -4.98 -23.20 -12.44
N LEU A 152 -4.21 -22.85 -13.45
CA LEU A 152 -2.81 -23.26 -13.57
C LEU A 152 -1.99 -22.80 -12.34
N ASP A 153 -2.29 -21.62 -11.80
CA ASP A 153 -1.64 -21.05 -10.62
C ASP A 153 -1.89 -21.89 -9.36
N GLU A 154 -3.15 -22.27 -9.15
CA GLU A 154 -3.57 -23.13 -8.05
C GLU A 154 -3.01 -24.55 -8.18
N PHE A 155 -3.12 -25.14 -9.38
CA PHE A 155 -2.58 -26.46 -9.66
C PHE A 155 -1.07 -26.51 -9.39
N TRP A 156 -0.30 -25.57 -9.91
CA TRP A 156 1.15 -25.57 -9.73
C TRP A 156 1.54 -25.40 -8.25
N ARG A 157 0.81 -24.54 -7.53
CA ARG A 157 1.02 -24.34 -6.09
C ARG A 157 0.78 -25.63 -5.29
N GLU A 158 -0.30 -26.37 -5.59
CA GLU A 158 -0.61 -27.65 -4.92
C GLU A 158 0.39 -28.73 -5.33
N TYR A 159 0.67 -28.87 -6.61
CA TYR A 159 1.65 -29.81 -7.14
C TYR A 159 3.05 -29.62 -6.48
N ASP A 160 3.48 -28.38 -6.32
CA ASP A 160 4.78 -28.06 -5.70
C ASP A 160 4.85 -28.51 -4.24
N LYS A 161 3.72 -28.58 -3.51
CA LYS A 161 3.69 -29.06 -2.11
C LYS A 161 4.02 -30.55 -2.01
N GLU A 162 3.68 -31.33 -3.02
CA GLU A 162 3.97 -32.76 -3.07
C GLU A 162 5.45 -33.06 -3.37
N LEU A 163 6.17 -32.09 -3.91
CA LEU A 163 7.59 -32.23 -4.25
C LEU A 163 8.52 -32.03 -3.05
N PRO A 164 9.71 -32.66 -3.05
CA PRO A 164 10.79 -32.35 -2.14
C PRO A 164 11.14 -30.84 -2.16
N ARG A 165 11.55 -30.27 -1.03
CA ARG A 165 11.81 -28.83 -0.90
C ARG A 165 12.78 -28.27 -1.95
N ASN A 166 13.81 -29.02 -2.32
CA ASN A 166 14.83 -28.64 -3.30
C ASN A 166 14.31 -28.64 -4.75
N GLU A 167 13.16 -29.27 -5.01
CA GLU A 167 12.54 -29.36 -6.35
C GLU A 167 11.39 -28.37 -6.53
N ARG A 168 10.98 -27.69 -5.46
CA ARG A 168 9.89 -26.70 -5.50
C ARG A 168 10.30 -25.45 -6.25
N MET A 169 9.54 -25.12 -7.27
CA MET A 169 9.83 -24.00 -8.16
C MET A 169 8.76 -22.92 -8.18
N TYR A 170 7.53 -23.22 -7.71
CA TYR A 170 6.38 -22.30 -7.79
C TYR A 170 6.68 -20.93 -7.16
N SER A 171 7.04 -20.89 -5.87
CA SER A 171 7.25 -19.62 -5.15
C SER A 171 8.37 -18.77 -5.76
N LYS A 172 9.44 -19.41 -6.26
CA LYS A 172 10.54 -18.70 -6.94
C LYS A 172 10.09 -18.12 -8.28
N THR A 173 9.35 -18.90 -9.05
CA THR A 173 8.83 -18.50 -10.36
C THR A 173 7.80 -17.38 -10.19
N GLN A 174 6.83 -17.54 -9.28
CA GLN A 174 5.82 -16.54 -8.97
C GLN A 174 6.48 -15.21 -8.59
N LYS A 175 7.46 -15.24 -7.69
CA LYS A 175 8.20 -14.04 -7.28
C LYS A 175 8.83 -13.33 -8.48
N THR A 176 9.49 -14.05 -9.38
CA THR A 176 10.12 -13.48 -10.57
C THR A 176 9.08 -12.82 -11.48
N ILE A 177 7.94 -13.48 -11.70
CA ILE A 177 6.85 -12.92 -12.52
C ILE A 177 6.30 -11.64 -11.88
N ILE A 178 6.04 -11.65 -10.57
CA ILE A 178 5.54 -10.48 -9.83
C ILE A 178 6.54 -9.31 -9.91
N GLU A 179 7.84 -9.58 -9.82
CA GLU A 179 8.90 -8.56 -9.95
C GLU A 179 8.84 -7.82 -11.30
N ASP A 180 8.43 -8.49 -12.36
CA ASP A 180 8.29 -7.89 -13.68
C ASP A 180 6.92 -7.23 -13.88
N VAL A 181 5.84 -7.92 -13.53
CA VAL A 181 4.47 -7.43 -13.82
C VAL A 181 4.10 -6.21 -12.96
N ARG A 182 4.66 -6.06 -11.77
CA ARG A 182 4.40 -4.89 -10.88
C ARG A 182 4.71 -3.52 -11.51
N TYR A 183 5.46 -3.48 -12.62
CA TYR A 183 5.72 -2.24 -13.37
C TYR A 183 4.44 -1.63 -13.97
N ILE A 184 3.35 -2.40 -14.07
CA ILE A 184 2.04 -1.93 -14.52
C ILE A 184 1.30 -1.16 -13.43
N TYR A 185 1.65 -1.34 -12.14
CA TYR A 185 0.94 -0.68 -11.06
C TYR A 185 1.02 0.84 -11.14
N PRO A 186 -0.14 1.53 -11.12
CA PRO A 186 -0.17 2.99 -11.11
C PRO A 186 0.40 3.56 -9.81
N ASN A 187 0.87 4.79 -9.86
CA ASN A 187 1.32 5.52 -8.67
C ASN A 187 0.18 5.75 -7.64
N ALA A 188 -1.06 5.63 -8.07
CA ALA A 188 -2.24 5.67 -7.22
C ALA A 188 -2.40 4.44 -6.32
N CYS A 189 -1.74 3.32 -6.66
CA CYS A 189 -1.84 2.08 -5.90
C CYS A 189 -1.56 2.31 -4.42
N GLU A 190 -2.46 1.83 -3.57
CA GLU A 190 -2.34 1.92 -2.12
C GLU A 190 -1.13 1.15 -1.60
N THR A 191 -0.59 1.60 -0.50
CA THR A 191 0.52 0.95 0.20
C THR A 191 0.46 1.22 1.70
N LYS A 192 1.16 0.36 2.44
CA LYS A 192 1.36 0.48 3.88
C LYS A 192 2.83 0.74 4.17
N ILE A 193 3.09 1.64 5.11
CA ILE A 193 4.46 2.01 5.49
C ILE A 193 4.56 2.28 6.98
N CYS A 194 5.58 1.70 7.60
CA CYS A 194 5.98 2.03 8.97
C CYS A 194 7.10 3.07 8.91
N ILE A 195 7.00 4.11 9.72
CA ILE A 195 7.90 5.26 9.72
C ILE A 195 8.38 5.52 11.14
N THR A 196 9.70 5.59 11.34
CA THR A 196 10.28 6.03 12.62
C THR A 196 11.10 7.29 12.39
N MET A 197 10.77 8.35 13.13
CA MET A 197 11.48 9.64 13.11
C MET A 197 11.72 10.12 14.53
N ASN A 198 12.86 10.79 14.78
CA ASN A 198 13.03 11.52 16.03
C ASN A 198 12.25 12.85 16.02
N ALA A 199 12.10 13.47 17.19
CA ALA A 199 11.28 14.67 17.33
C ALA A 199 11.81 15.84 16.49
N ARG A 200 13.11 16.01 16.37
CA ARG A 200 13.72 17.05 15.53
C ARG A 200 13.36 16.86 14.06
N THR A 201 13.48 15.63 13.56
CA THR A 201 13.10 15.28 12.17
C THR A 201 11.62 15.50 11.94
N LEU A 202 10.77 15.16 12.91
CA LEU A 202 9.32 15.40 12.82
C LEU A 202 8.99 16.89 12.75
N LEU A 203 9.62 17.74 13.57
CA LEU A 203 9.44 19.20 13.49
C LEU A 203 9.79 19.71 12.10
N ASN A 204 10.92 19.30 11.53
CA ASN A 204 11.31 19.67 10.17
C ASN A 204 10.31 19.13 9.11
N PHE A 205 9.83 17.91 9.28
CA PHE A 205 8.81 17.32 8.41
C PHE A 205 7.51 18.15 8.44
N PHE A 206 7.04 18.52 9.63
CA PHE A 206 5.83 19.33 9.79
C PHE A 206 5.98 20.72 9.21
N HIS A 207 7.14 21.38 9.38
CA HIS A 207 7.44 22.67 8.77
C HIS A 207 7.22 22.66 7.25
N HIS A 208 7.62 21.60 6.59
CA HIS A 208 7.52 21.48 5.13
C HIS A 208 6.19 20.89 4.66
N ARG A 209 5.61 19.94 5.39
CA ARG A 209 4.48 19.15 4.90
C ARG A 209 3.13 19.52 5.47
N CYS A 210 3.06 20.19 6.62
CA CYS A 210 1.83 20.82 7.09
C CYS A 210 1.51 22.13 6.35
N CYS A 211 2.43 22.64 5.53
CA CYS A 211 2.23 23.86 4.74
C CYS A 211 1.16 23.64 3.67
N ASP A 212 0.29 24.63 3.43
CA ASP A 212 -0.79 24.57 2.44
C ASP A 212 -0.27 24.41 0.99
N ARG A 213 0.99 24.68 0.74
CA ARG A 213 1.66 24.45 -0.54
C ARG A 213 2.14 23.00 -0.75
N ALA A 214 2.13 22.18 0.30
CA ALA A 214 2.43 20.76 0.14
C ALA A 214 1.31 20.06 -0.65
N GLN A 215 1.66 18.99 -1.36
CA GLN A 215 0.67 18.18 -2.06
C GLN A 215 -0.35 17.65 -1.03
N TRP A 216 -1.62 17.60 -1.41
CA TRP A 216 -2.75 17.38 -0.49
C TRP A 216 -2.56 16.12 0.39
N GLU A 217 -2.16 15.00 -0.18
CA GLU A 217 -2.11 13.72 0.50
C GLU A 217 -1.02 13.67 1.58
N ILE A 218 0.21 14.09 1.24
CA ILE A 218 1.30 14.15 2.24
C ILE A 218 1.04 15.24 3.28
N ARG A 219 0.27 16.29 2.95
CA ARG A 219 -0.16 17.33 3.88
C ARG A 219 -1.17 16.77 4.89
N GLU A 220 -2.13 15.98 4.46
CA GLU A 220 -3.08 15.31 5.34
C GLU A 220 -2.38 14.36 6.30
N LEU A 221 -1.47 13.52 5.78
CA LEU A 221 -0.65 12.64 6.61
C LEU A 221 0.16 13.45 7.65
N ALA A 222 0.83 14.53 7.22
CA ALA A 222 1.64 15.36 8.11
C ALA A 222 0.78 16.05 9.19
N ASN A 223 -0.42 16.50 8.84
CA ASN A 223 -1.35 17.11 9.78
C ASN A 223 -1.79 16.11 10.85
N GLU A 224 -2.12 14.88 10.46
CA GLU A 224 -2.54 13.83 11.39
C GLU A 224 -1.38 13.39 12.28
N MET A 225 -0.20 13.16 11.73
CA MET A 225 1.01 12.86 12.52
C MET A 225 1.30 14.00 13.54
N CYS A 226 1.17 15.27 13.10
CA CYS A 226 1.38 16.42 13.98
C CYS A 226 0.35 16.46 15.11
N ARG A 227 -0.92 16.16 14.84
CA ARG A 227 -1.97 16.06 15.85
C ARG A 227 -1.64 15.00 16.91
N LEU A 228 -1.29 13.80 16.46
CA LEU A 228 -0.96 12.67 17.35
C LEU A 228 0.24 12.96 18.27
N VAL A 229 1.32 13.54 17.75
CA VAL A 229 2.48 13.83 18.59
C VAL A 229 2.24 15.00 19.56
N LYS A 230 1.34 15.93 19.23
CA LYS A 230 0.92 16.99 20.15
C LYS A 230 0.18 16.43 21.36
N GLU A 231 -0.62 15.39 21.17
CA GLU A 231 -1.34 14.72 22.26
C GLU A 231 -0.40 14.00 23.24
N VAL A 232 0.61 13.29 22.70
CA VAL A 232 1.50 12.45 23.52
C VAL A 232 2.74 13.19 24.05
N ALA A 233 3.19 14.25 23.37
CA ALA A 233 4.38 15.01 23.76
C ALA A 233 4.20 16.54 23.56
N PRO A 234 3.20 17.16 24.20
CA PRO A 234 2.87 18.58 24.02
C PRO A 234 4.02 19.51 24.39
N ALA A 235 4.89 19.13 25.33
CA ALA A 235 6.06 19.90 25.71
C ALA A 235 7.04 20.16 24.55
N ILE A 236 7.11 19.24 23.59
CA ILE A 236 7.98 19.35 22.40
C ILE A 236 7.22 19.95 21.22
N PHE A 237 5.96 19.53 21.01
CA PHE A 237 5.23 19.79 19.78
C PHE A 237 4.13 20.86 19.88
N SER A 238 3.98 21.56 21.00
CA SER A 238 2.95 22.59 21.18
C SER A 238 2.92 23.62 20.04
N LYS A 239 4.09 23.95 19.50
CA LYS A 239 4.25 24.89 18.37
C LYS A 239 4.52 24.21 17.02
N ALA A 240 4.37 22.89 16.92
CA ALA A 240 4.60 22.15 15.68
C ALA A 240 3.56 22.51 14.62
N GLY A 241 3.96 22.54 13.38
CA GLY A 241 3.14 22.90 12.22
C GLY A 241 3.98 23.52 11.11
N PRO A 242 3.35 24.17 10.11
CA PRO A 242 4.10 24.86 9.05
C PRO A 242 4.93 26.02 9.61
N ASN A 243 5.98 26.41 8.92
CA ASN A 243 6.91 27.47 9.35
C ASN A 243 6.22 28.77 9.80
N CYS A 244 5.12 29.14 9.16
CA CYS A 244 4.39 30.38 9.45
C CYS A 244 3.65 30.37 10.82
N VAL A 245 3.63 29.23 11.52
CA VAL A 245 3.03 29.15 12.87
C VAL A 245 3.88 29.97 13.86
N CYS A 246 5.19 29.82 13.84
CA CYS A 246 6.11 30.42 14.80
C CYS A 246 6.87 31.66 14.26
N GLY A 247 6.70 32.01 12.98
CA GLY A 247 7.45 33.09 12.37
C GLY A 247 6.78 33.69 11.13
N PRO A 248 7.49 34.52 10.35
CA PRO A 248 7.04 34.96 9.06
C PRO A 248 7.02 33.77 8.08
N CYS A 249 6.15 33.85 7.06
CA CYS A 249 6.13 32.87 6.00
C CYS A 249 7.45 32.91 5.20
N PRO A 250 8.25 31.82 5.11
CA PRO A 250 9.50 31.84 4.38
C PRO A 250 9.35 31.84 2.86
N GLU A 251 8.14 31.62 2.35
CA GLU A 251 7.82 31.50 0.92
C GLU A 251 7.77 32.85 0.21
N GLY A 252 7.84 33.98 0.91
CA GLY A 252 7.84 35.32 0.33
C GLY A 252 6.67 35.56 -0.61
N VAL A 253 6.95 35.88 -1.85
CA VAL A 253 5.95 36.12 -2.92
C VAL A 253 5.12 34.88 -3.26
N MET A 254 5.61 33.70 -2.90
CA MET A 254 4.92 32.43 -3.12
C MET A 254 4.03 32.01 -1.93
N SER A 255 3.87 32.88 -0.94
CA SER A 255 3.01 32.61 0.22
C SER A 255 1.58 32.31 -0.20
N CYS A 256 0.93 31.34 0.51
CA CYS A 256 -0.49 31.05 0.33
C CYS A 256 -1.42 32.13 0.93
N GLY A 257 -0.86 33.10 1.69
CA GLY A 257 -1.63 34.16 2.36
C GLY A 257 -2.36 33.74 3.64
N LYS A 258 -2.38 32.45 4.01
CA LYS A 258 -3.20 31.88 5.09
C LYS A 258 -2.49 31.78 6.46
N VAL A 259 -1.56 32.70 6.76
CA VAL A 259 -0.78 32.65 8.01
C VAL A 259 -1.67 32.64 9.25
N LYS A 260 -2.73 33.46 9.27
CA LYS A 260 -3.65 33.55 10.39
C LYS A 260 -4.40 32.22 10.62
N GLU A 261 -4.98 31.67 9.58
CA GLU A 261 -5.68 30.38 9.62
C GLU A 261 -4.76 29.23 10.10
N MET A 262 -3.51 29.20 9.60
CA MET A 262 -2.52 28.20 10.00
C MET A 262 -2.19 28.33 11.50
N ARG A 263 -2.03 29.56 12.02
CA ARG A 263 -1.81 29.76 13.47
C ARG A 263 -2.99 29.35 14.30
N GLU A 264 -4.20 29.68 13.89
CA GLU A 264 -5.42 29.24 14.56
C GLU A 264 -5.54 27.70 14.57
N LYS A 265 -5.20 27.04 13.47
CA LYS A 265 -5.24 25.59 13.36
C LYS A 265 -4.18 24.84 14.21
N PHE A 266 -2.97 25.39 14.33
CA PHE A 266 -1.82 24.66 14.91
C PHE A 266 -1.39 25.15 16.29
N LEU A 267 -1.82 26.29 16.79
CA LEU A 267 -1.45 26.83 18.12
C LEU A 267 -2.52 26.59 19.19
N ILE A 268 -3.31 25.53 19.03
CA ILE A 268 -4.34 25.14 20.02
C ILE A 268 -3.68 24.46 21.21
#